data_c86ba715602f6cad2d725311bd7d4bb8
#
_entry.id   c86ba715602f6cad2d725311bd7d4bb8
#
_cell.length_a   1.000
_cell.length_b   1.000
_cell.length_c   1.000
_cell.angle_alpha   90.00
_cell.angle_beta   90.00
_cell.angle_gamma   90.00
#
_symmetry.space_group_name_H-M   'P 1'
#
loop_
_entity.id
_entity.type
_entity.pdbx_description
1 polymer ?
#
loop_
_entity_poly.entity_id
_entity_poly.type
_entity_poly.pdbx_seq_one_letter_code
_entity_poly.pdbx_strand_id
1 'polypeptide(L)'
;RRQRQMCIRDSSYNEDGTLKELKPLYGAPEKVKKAVVSDMNKVFYPKEFVVPYINIVHDRAVEEIFRGCIRGCRFCQAGFIYRPIREKSVETINKQSKALIDSTGYDELSLCSLSTSDHSEVNNMLTTLIDWTVKENINLSLPSLRVDNFSDELVEQLNKVRRSGLTFAPEAGTQRLRDVINKNVTQEEVIRTCTK
;
A
#
# COMPACT_ATOMS: atom_id res chain seq x y z
N ARG A 1 -2.22 16.43 28.99
CA ARG A 1 -2.09 17.06 27.63
C ARG A 1 -0.69 17.63 27.54
N ARG A 2 0.21 17.00 26.76
CA ARG A 2 1.51 17.61 26.49
C ARG A 2 1.27 18.83 25.61
N GLN A 3 1.70 19.98 26.10
CA GLN A 3 1.63 21.23 25.37
C GLN A 3 2.41 21.08 24.06
N ARG A 4 1.83 21.47 22.94
CA ARG A 4 2.53 21.49 21.65
C ARG A 4 3.61 22.58 21.74
N GLN A 5 4.86 22.14 21.84
CA GLN A 5 5.99 23.06 21.74
C GLN A 5 6.27 23.29 20.26
N MET A 6 6.13 24.52 19.83
CA MET A 6 6.66 24.97 18.55
C MET A 6 8.18 25.14 18.70
N CYS A 7 8.96 24.76 17.68
CA CYS A 7 10.41 24.95 17.63
C CYS A 7 11.20 24.21 18.73
N ILE A 8 11.01 22.89 18.85
CA ILE A 8 11.89 22.05 19.68
C ILE A 8 13.26 21.78 19.05
N ARG A 9 13.45 22.16 17.81
CA ARG A 9 14.72 22.16 17.06
C ARG A 9 14.85 23.45 16.29
N ASP A 10 15.98 24.11 16.45
CA ASP A 10 16.32 25.30 15.68
C ASP A 10 17.15 24.90 14.44
N SER A 11 16.85 25.54 13.32
CA SER A 11 17.50 25.27 12.04
C SER A 11 18.25 26.51 11.58
N SER A 12 19.53 26.38 11.28
CA SER A 12 20.30 27.38 10.58
C SER A 12 20.59 26.95 9.15
N TYR A 13 20.70 27.90 8.25
CA TYR A 13 20.86 27.66 6.83
C TYR A 13 22.13 28.36 6.29
N ASN A 14 22.71 27.80 5.27
CA ASN A 14 23.76 28.42 4.47
C ASN A 14 23.16 29.49 3.54
N GLU A 15 24.02 30.31 2.92
CA GLU A 15 23.60 31.37 1.98
C GLU A 15 22.85 30.80 0.75
N ASP A 16 23.17 29.56 0.36
CA ASP A 16 22.52 28.84 -0.75
C ASP A 16 21.18 28.18 -0.36
N GLY A 17 20.69 28.39 0.88
CA GLY A 17 19.44 27.82 1.39
C GLY A 17 19.53 26.37 1.86
N THR A 18 20.71 25.73 1.80
CA THR A 18 20.88 24.39 2.36
C THR A 18 20.94 24.39 3.88
N LEU A 19 20.45 23.32 4.52
CA LEU A 19 20.49 23.19 5.98
C LEU A 19 21.95 23.12 6.46
N LYS A 20 22.33 24.07 7.33
CA LYS A 20 23.66 24.12 7.94
C LYS A 20 23.71 23.31 9.24
N GLU A 21 22.76 23.51 10.09
CA GLU A 21 22.70 22.87 11.41
C GLU A 21 21.25 22.71 11.88
N LEU A 22 21.00 21.62 12.60
CA LEU A 22 19.73 21.36 13.29
C LEU A 22 20.04 21.17 14.78
N LYS A 23 19.79 22.20 15.59
CA LYS A 23 20.11 22.20 17.01
C LYS A 23 18.89 21.82 17.85
N PRO A 24 18.95 20.74 18.64
CA PRO A 24 17.87 20.43 19.58
C PRO A 24 17.81 21.43 20.72
N LEU A 25 16.60 21.83 21.13
CA LEU A 25 16.34 22.75 22.22
C LEU A 25 15.57 22.03 23.34
N TYR A 26 15.63 22.56 24.54
CA TYR A 26 14.84 22.09 25.69
C TYR A 26 14.95 20.59 25.98
N GLY A 27 16.14 20.01 25.81
CA GLY A 27 16.37 18.58 26.04
C GLY A 27 15.79 17.65 25.00
N ALA A 28 15.41 18.17 23.81
CA ALA A 28 14.98 17.34 22.70
C ALA A 28 16.15 16.43 22.24
N PRO A 29 15.90 15.19 21.80
CA PRO A 29 16.94 14.32 21.30
C PRO A 29 17.53 14.85 19.99
N GLU A 30 18.83 14.67 19.77
CA GLU A 30 19.48 15.04 18.50
C GLU A 30 18.86 14.34 17.30
N LYS A 31 18.52 13.07 17.45
CA LYS A 31 17.87 12.26 16.41
C LYS A 31 16.54 11.73 16.90
N VAL A 32 15.50 11.93 16.12
CA VAL A 32 14.19 11.34 16.37
C VAL A 32 14.15 9.98 15.69
N LYS A 33 13.98 8.94 16.46
CA LYS A 33 13.71 7.60 15.91
C LYS A 33 12.23 7.48 15.59
N LYS A 34 11.93 7.07 14.37
CA LYS A 34 10.57 6.75 13.94
C LYS A 34 10.04 5.54 14.75
N ALA A 35 8.82 5.65 15.25
CA ALA A 35 8.12 4.48 15.80
C ALA A 35 7.76 3.51 14.67
N VAL A 36 8.21 2.28 14.80
CA VAL A 36 7.99 1.24 13.79
C VAL A 36 7.37 0.02 14.47
N VAL A 37 6.24 -0.43 13.96
CA VAL A 37 5.69 -1.74 14.29
C VAL A 37 6.52 -2.79 13.55
N SER A 38 7.24 -3.64 14.28
CA SER A 38 8.15 -4.62 13.70
C SER A 38 7.46 -5.86 13.14
N ASP A 39 6.34 -6.25 13.73
CA ASP A 39 5.58 -7.45 13.35
C ASP A 39 4.11 -7.07 13.07
N MET A 40 3.75 -7.06 11.79
CA MET A 40 2.40 -6.70 11.36
C MET A 40 1.35 -7.78 11.67
N ASN A 41 1.77 -9.01 11.93
CA ASN A 41 0.85 -10.09 12.29
C ASN A 41 0.31 -9.95 13.72
N LYS A 42 1.03 -9.22 14.57
CA LYS A 42 0.65 -8.97 15.98
C LYS A 42 -0.05 -7.65 16.21
N VAL A 43 -0.26 -6.86 15.17
CA VAL A 43 -1.02 -5.61 15.29
C VAL A 43 -2.46 -5.92 15.63
N PHE A 44 -3.02 -5.12 16.55
CA PHE A 44 -4.45 -5.19 16.82
C PHE A 44 -5.24 -4.97 15.53
N TYR A 45 -6.17 -5.86 15.27
CA TYR A 45 -7.09 -5.78 14.16
C TYR A 45 -8.50 -6.08 14.68
N PRO A 46 -9.48 -5.21 14.47
CA PRO A 46 -10.84 -5.45 14.92
C PRO A 46 -11.44 -6.64 14.15
N LYS A 47 -12.14 -7.50 14.85
CA LYS A 47 -12.85 -8.65 14.26
C LYS A 47 -14.24 -8.28 13.77
N GLU A 48 -14.77 -7.20 14.33
CA GLU A 48 -16.11 -6.69 14.03
C GLU A 48 -15.98 -5.22 13.67
N PHE A 49 -16.61 -4.81 12.58
CA PHE A 49 -16.59 -3.43 12.11
C PHE A 49 -17.98 -2.82 12.19
N VAL A 50 -18.02 -1.53 12.50
CA VAL A 50 -19.26 -0.75 12.41
C VAL A 50 -19.50 -0.41 10.95
N VAL A 51 -20.64 -0.86 10.43
CA VAL A 51 -21.08 -0.54 9.06
C VAL A 51 -21.98 0.70 9.12
N PRO A 52 -21.75 1.72 8.28
CA PRO A 52 -22.58 2.91 8.24
C PRO A 52 -23.96 2.60 7.65
N TYR A 53 -25.00 3.32 8.14
CA TYR A 53 -26.36 3.23 7.59
C TYR A 53 -26.56 4.01 6.29
N ILE A 54 -25.62 4.86 5.94
CA ILE A 54 -25.67 5.69 4.72
C ILE A 54 -24.70 5.13 3.68
N ASN A 55 -25.03 5.35 2.42
CA ASN A 55 -24.10 5.02 1.33
C ASN A 55 -22.83 5.86 1.44
N ILE A 56 -21.68 5.21 1.41
CA ILE A 56 -20.36 5.83 1.43
C ILE A 56 -19.61 5.52 0.14
N VAL A 57 -18.62 6.34 -0.19
CA VAL A 57 -17.85 6.21 -1.44
C VAL A 57 -17.08 4.88 -1.52
N HIS A 58 -16.58 4.39 -0.37
CA HIS A 58 -15.83 3.14 -0.27
C HIS A 58 -16.60 2.11 0.57
N ASP A 59 -17.74 1.68 0.05
CA ASP A 59 -18.63 0.72 0.71
C ASP A 59 -18.13 -0.71 0.50
N ARG A 60 -17.05 -1.06 1.20
CA ARG A 60 -16.34 -2.33 1.07
C ARG A 60 -15.46 -2.63 2.28
N ALA A 61 -15.15 -3.89 2.48
CA ALA A 61 -14.14 -4.32 3.44
C ALA A 61 -12.73 -3.99 2.92
N VAL A 62 -11.86 -3.46 3.79
CA VAL A 62 -10.48 -3.09 3.42
C VAL A 62 -9.50 -3.80 4.33
N GLU A 63 -8.60 -4.59 3.76
CA GLU A 63 -7.53 -5.30 4.46
C GLU A 63 -6.16 -4.70 4.13
N GLU A 64 -5.43 -4.23 5.15
CA GLU A 64 -4.06 -3.76 5.01
C GLU A 64 -3.10 -4.95 4.97
N ILE A 65 -2.46 -5.20 3.82
CA ILE A 65 -1.59 -6.36 3.62
C ILE A 65 -0.14 -6.13 4.00
N PHE A 66 0.37 -4.90 3.83
CA PHE A 66 1.69 -4.48 4.29
C PHE A 66 1.84 -2.97 4.37
N ARG A 67 2.85 -2.51 5.08
CA ARG A 67 3.26 -1.10 5.16
C ARG A 67 4.65 -0.90 4.58
N GLY A 68 4.81 0.22 3.88
CA GLY A 68 6.06 0.64 3.28
C GLY A 68 6.08 0.48 1.77
N CYS A 69 7.16 0.93 1.16
CA CYS A 69 7.41 0.78 -0.27
C CYS A 69 8.91 0.61 -0.51
N ILE A 70 9.30 -0.44 -1.26
CA ILE A 70 10.70 -0.69 -1.65
C ILE A 70 11.15 0.19 -2.78
N ARG A 71 10.20 0.75 -3.54
CA ARG A 71 10.48 1.50 -4.74
C ARG A 71 11.13 2.85 -4.40
N GLY A 72 11.96 3.32 -5.29
CA GLY A 72 12.71 4.56 -5.12
C GLY A 72 12.29 5.63 -6.13
N CYS A 73 11.00 5.73 -6.46
CA CYS A 73 10.49 6.77 -7.37
C CYS A 73 10.84 8.15 -6.82
N ARG A 74 11.54 8.96 -7.62
CA ARG A 74 12.14 10.24 -7.15
C ARG A 74 11.13 11.29 -6.73
N PHE A 75 9.90 11.21 -7.23
CA PHE A 75 8.82 12.13 -6.90
C PHE A 75 8.00 11.71 -5.67
N CYS A 76 8.22 10.48 -5.15
CA CYS A 76 7.36 9.88 -4.13
C CYS A 76 8.04 9.83 -2.76
N GLN A 77 7.43 10.44 -1.75
CA GLN A 77 7.93 10.39 -0.37
C GLN A 77 7.74 9.02 0.31
N ALA A 78 6.83 8.18 -0.17
CA ALA A 78 6.50 6.91 0.46
C ALA A 78 7.71 5.97 0.60
N GLY A 79 8.61 5.96 -0.39
CA GLY A 79 9.85 5.20 -0.35
C GLY A 79 10.86 5.67 0.71
N PHE A 80 10.67 6.84 1.31
CA PHE A 80 11.50 7.39 2.37
C PHE A 80 10.79 7.32 3.74
N ILE A 81 9.54 7.79 3.79
CA ILE A 81 8.79 7.96 5.04
C ILE A 81 8.36 6.60 5.61
N TYR A 82 7.97 5.64 4.77
CA TYR A 82 7.35 4.39 5.22
C TYR A 82 8.28 3.17 5.23
N ARG A 83 9.58 3.35 5.08
CA ARG A 83 10.55 2.27 5.30
C ARG A 83 10.73 1.98 6.80
N PRO A 84 11.01 0.71 7.16
CA PRO A 84 11.14 -0.50 6.34
C PRO A 84 9.79 -1.05 5.89
N ILE A 85 9.81 -1.95 4.88
CA ILE A 85 8.63 -2.75 4.54
C ILE A 85 8.35 -3.75 5.66
N ARG A 86 7.09 -3.96 5.94
CA ARG A 86 6.59 -4.89 6.95
C ARG A 86 5.31 -5.50 6.42
N GLU A 87 5.38 -6.78 6.12
CA GLU A 87 4.28 -7.55 5.54
C GLU A 87 3.52 -8.33 6.60
N LYS A 88 2.25 -8.56 6.39
CA LYS A 88 1.48 -9.59 7.07
C LYS A 88 1.66 -10.91 6.35
N SER A 89 1.64 -12.02 7.07
CA SER A 89 1.62 -13.35 6.48
C SER A 89 0.31 -13.62 5.74
N VAL A 90 0.35 -14.48 4.74
CA VAL A 90 -0.84 -14.91 3.99
C VAL A 90 -1.94 -15.43 4.91
N GLU A 91 -1.57 -16.20 5.93
CA GLU A 91 -2.50 -16.72 6.93
C GLU A 91 -3.20 -15.59 7.69
N THR A 92 -2.45 -14.59 8.14
CA THR A 92 -3.00 -13.43 8.86
C THR A 92 -3.96 -12.63 7.97
N ILE A 93 -3.56 -12.35 6.73
CA ILE A 93 -4.39 -11.64 5.75
C ILE A 93 -5.68 -12.41 5.50
N ASN A 94 -5.59 -13.71 5.23
CA ASN A 94 -6.75 -14.53 4.97
C ASN A 94 -7.72 -14.57 6.14
N LYS A 95 -7.22 -14.77 7.36
CA LYS A 95 -8.03 -14.79 8.59
C LYS A 95 -8.72 -13.45 8.87
N GLN A 96 -8.01 -12.35 8.70
CA GLN A 96 -8.55 -11.01 8.92
C GLN A 96 -9.57 -10.64 7.85
N SER A 97 -9.28 -10.91 6.57
CA SER A 97 -10.20 -10.70 5.46
C SER A 97 -11.51 -11.46 5.64
N LYS A 98 -11.44 -12.73 6.04
CA LYS A 98 -12.64 -13.54 6.29
C LYS A 98 -13.47 -12.96 7.45
N ALA A 99 -12.83 -12.60 8.56
CA ALA A 99 -13.52 -12.00 9.71
C ALA A 99 -14.19 -10.66 9.35
N LEU A 100 -13.55 -9.84 8.49
CA LEU A 100 -14.12 -8.60 7.98
C LEU A 100 -15.40 -8.83 7.19
N ILE A 101 -15.35 -9.73 6.22
CA ILE A 101 -16.51 -10.05 5.38
C ILE A 101 -17.64 -10.64 6.23
N ASP A 102 -17.34 -11.60 7.09
CA ASP A 102 -18.34 -12.26 7.95
C ASP A 102 -19.04 -11.28 8.90
N SER A 103 -18.34 -10.26 9.40
CA SER A 103 -18.88 -9.29 10.35
C SER A 103 -19.62 -8.12 9.70
N THR A 104 -19.33 -7.80 8.44
CA THR A 104 -19.89 -6.63 7.75
C THR A 104 -20.94 -6.96 6.71
N GLY A 105 -20.85 -8.15 6.10
CA GLY A 105 -21.71 -8.54 4.98
C GLY A 105 -21.39 -7.82 3.67
N TYR A 106 -20.21 -7.18 3.55
CA TYR A 106 -19.79 -6.59 2.29
C TYR A 106 -19.55 -7.64 1.21
N ASP A 107 -19.86 -7.30 -0.03
CA ASP A 107 -19.64 -8.12 -1.22
C ASP A 107 -18.34 -7.76 -1.97
N GLU A 108 -17.53 -6.85 -1.40
CA GLU A 108 -16.22 -6.46 -1.93
C GLU A 108 -15.16 -6.43 -0.83
N LEU A 109 -14.03 -7.10 -1.10
CA LEU A 109 -12.80 -7.05 -0.30
C LEU A 109 -11.73 -6.30 -1.08
N SER A 110 -11.21 -5.21 -0.53
CA SER A 110 -10.12 -4.43 -1.12
C SER A 110 -8.84 -4.61 -0.32
N LEU A 111 -7.75 -4.96 -0.99
CA LEU A 111 -6.42 -5.05 -0.36
C LEU A 111 -5.75 -3.67 -0.34
N CYS A 112 -5.27 -3.25 0.82
CA CYS A 112 -4.66 -1.94 1.00
C CYS A 112 -3.15 -2.04 1.18
N SER A 113 -2.42 -1.36 0.28
CA SER A 113 -0.97 -1.19 0.37
C SER A 113 -0.51 -0.05 -0.55
N LEU A 114 0.78 0.28 -0.51
CA LEU A 114 1.39 1.23 -1.46
C LEU A 114 1.78 0.59 -2.80
N SER A 115 1.82 -0.74 -2.89
CA SER A 115 2.14 -1.47 -4.12
C SER A 115 1.79 -2.95 -3.93
N THR A 116 0.55 -3.33 -4.13
CA THR A 116 0.02 -4.68 -3.84
C THR A 116 0.82 -5.79 -4.50
N SER A 117 1.26 -5.58 -5.74
CA SER A 117 2.09 -6.53 -6.48
C SER A 117 3.51 -6.73 -5.94
N ASP A 118 3.95 -5.91 -4.98
CA ASP A 118 5.27 -6.04 -4.36
C ASP A 118 5.26 -6.87 -3.06
N HIS A 119 4.13 -7.44 -2.66
CA HIS A 119 4.08 -8.38 -1.55
C HIS A 119 4.87 -9.64 -1.89
N SER A 120 5.74 -10.09 -0.97
CA SER A 120 6.66 -11.20 -1.23
C SER A 120 5.98 -12.51 -1.63
N GLU A 121 4.77 -12.75 -1.12
CA GLU A 121 3.97 -13.93 -1.40
C GLU A 121 2.67 -13.59 -2.17
N VAL A 122 2.70 -12.61 -3.08
CA VAL A 122 1.49 -12.09 -3.73
C VAL A 122 0.66 -13.18 -4.42
N ASN A 123 1.28 -14.12 -5.12
CA ASN A 123 0.57 -15.19 -5.83
C ASN A 123 -0.12 -16.15 -4.85
N ASN A 124 0.59 -16.58 -3.79
CA ASN A 124 0.03 -17.45 -2.76
C ASN A 124 -1.13 -16.76 -2.02
N MET A 125 -0.95 -15.49 -1.66
CA MET A 125 -1.99 -14.67 -1.02
C MET A 125 -3.24 -14.57 -1.87
N LEU A 126 -3.09 -14.25 -3.15
CA LEU A 126 -4.23 -14.07 -4.05
C LEU A 126 -4.93 -15.40 -4.33
N THR A 127 -4.19 -16.50 -4.55
CA THR A 127 -4.78 -17.82 -4.70
C THR A 127 -5.59 -18.21 -3.48
N THR A 128 -5.06 -17.99 -2.28
CA THR A 128 -5.75 -18.30 -1.02
C THR A 128 -7.03 -17.48 -0.83
N LEU A 129 -7.00 -16.19 -1.17
CA LEU A 129 -8.18 -15.33 -1.07
C LEU A 129 -9.24 -15.69 -2.12
N ILE A 130 -8.82 -15.92 -3.37
CA ILE A 130 -9.73 -16.25 -4.49
C ILE A 130 -10.47 -17.56 -4.25
N ASP A 131 -9.83 -18.54 -3.60
CA ASP A 131 -10.44 -19.85 -3.36
C ASP A 131 -11.78 -19.79 -2.60
N TRP A 132 -11.94 -18.87 -1.69
CA TRP A 132 -13.20 -18.69 -0.97
C TRP A 132 -14.02 -17.48 -1.45
N THR A 133 -13.38 -16.38 -1.89
CA THR A 133 -14.11 -15.18 -2.35
C THR A 133 -14.97 -15.49 -3.58
N VAL A 134 -14.47 -16.32 -4.52
CA VAL A 134 -15.26 -16.78 -5.68
C VAL A 134 -16.47 -17.60 -5.24
N LYS A 135 -16.31 -18.51 -4.29
CA LYS A 135 -17.40 -19.36 -3.80
C LYS A 135 -18.50 -18.57 -3.09
N GLU A 136 -18.12 -17.50 -2.44
CA GLU A 136 -19.04 -16.63 -1.68
C GLU A 136 -19.53 -15.41 -2.48
N ASN A 137 -19.16 -15.30 -3.75
CA ASN A 137 -19.46 -14.16 -4.62
C ASN A 137 -18.93 -12.81 -4.10
N ILE A 138 -17.79 -12.83 -3.41
CA ILE A 138 -17.10 -11.63 -2.93
C ILE A 138 -16.13 -11.13 -4.01
N ASN A 139 -16.28 -9.88 -4.41
CA ASN A 139 -15.39 -9.23 -5.36
C ASN A 139 -14.04 -8.89 -4.69
N LEU A 140 -12.93 -9.31 -5.29
CA LEU A 140 -11.58 -8.95 -4.82
C LEU A 140 -11.04 -7.77 -5.61
N SER A 141 -10.79 -6.66 -4.92
CA SER A 141 -10.26 -5.42 -5.50
C SER A 141 -8.80 -5.22 -5.12
N LEU A 142 -7.95 -4.98 -6.13
CA LEU A 142 -6.52 -4.78 -5.97
C LEU A 142 -6.12 -3.36 -6.38
N PRO A 143 -6.14 -2.40 -5.48
CA PRO A 143 -5.60 -1.08 -5.75
C PRO A 143 -4.07 -1.10 -5.82
N SER A 144 -3.49 -0.06 -6.43
CA SER A 144 -2.04 0.16 -6.44
C SER A 144 -1.24 -0.96 -7.12
N LEU A 145 -1.73 -1.41 -8.28
CA LEU A 145 -1.00 -2.38 -9.11
C LEU A 145 0.10 -1.70 -9.91
N ARG A 146 1.18 -2.44 -10.11
CA ARG A 146 2.28 -2.04 -10.98
C ARG A 146 2.26 -2.82 -12.29
N VAL A 147 2.65 -2.14 -13.36
CA VAL A 147 2.70 -2.70 -14.72
C VAL A 147 3.71 -3.85 -14.83
N ASP A 148 4.83 -3.75 -14.11
CA ASP A 148 5.98 -4.65 -14.18
C ASP A 148 5.79 -5.98 -13.43
N ASN A 149 4.74 -6.14 -12.63
CA ASN A 149 4.63 -7.27 -11.72
C ASN A 149 3.21 -7.89 -11.71
N PHE A 150 2.62 -8.06 -12.91
CA PHE A 150 1.25 -8.53 -13.04
C PHE A 150 1.13 -9.67 -14.06
N SER A 151 0.74 -10.87 -13.61
CA SER A 151 0.58 -12.04 -14.46
C SER A 151 -0.83 -12.15 -15.05
N ASP A 152 -0.93 -12.76 -16.23
CA ASP A 152 -2.20 -12.94 -16.94
C ASP A 152 -3.16 -13.86 -16.19
N GLU A 153 -2.64 -14.93 -15.61
CA GLU A 153 -3.41 -15.89 -14.81
C GLU A 153 -4.11 -15.20 -13.63
N LEU A 154 -3.47 -14.20 -13.06
CA LEU A 154 -4.03 -13.42 -11.94
C LEU A 154 -5.20 -12.57 -12.39
N VAL A 155 -5.12 -11.93 -13.58
CA VAL A 155 -6.22 -11.17 -14.17
C VAL A 155 -7.45 -12.03 -14.40
N GLU A 156 -7.24 -13.20 -14.97
CA GLU A 156 -8.33 -14.14 -15.25
C GLU A 156 -9.04 -14.58 -13.96
N GLN A 157 -8.28 -14.84 -12.92
CA GLN A 157 -8.84 -15.26 -11.64
C GLN A 157 -9.63 -14.13 -10.95
N LEU A 158 -9.12 -12.92 -10.97
CA LEU A 158 -9.80 -11.75 -10.40
C LEU A 158 -11.13 -11.44 -11.08
N ASN A 159 -11.22 -11.69 -12.38
CA ASN A 159 -12.43 -11.42 -13.17
C ASN A 159 -13.52 -12.50 -13.05
N LYS A 160 -13.32 -13.55 -12.24
CA LYS A 160 -14.30 -14.67 -12.11
C LYS A 160 -15.59 -14.23 -11.41
N VAL A 161 -15.52 -13.35 -10.44
CA VAL A 161 -16.71 -12.86 -9.72
C VAL A 161 -17.31 -11.65 -10.42
N ARG A 162 -16.53 -10.61 -10.60
CA ARG A 162 -16.93 -9.37 -11.24
C ARG A 162 -15.75 -8.73 -11.97
N ARG A 163 -15.97 -8.26 -13.18
CA ARG A 163 -14.94 -7.50 -13.89
C ARG A 163 -14.66 -6.19 -13.15
N SER A 164 -13.45 -6.07 -12.64
CA SER A 164 -12.95 -4.85 -12.00
C SER A 164 -12.05 -4.10 -12.96
N GLY A 165 -12.20 -2.78 -13.04
CA GLY A 165 -11.26 -1.94 -13.77
C GLY A 165 -9.90 -1.94 -13.07
N LEU A 166 -8.85 -2.17 -13.83
CA LEU A 166 -7.48 -2.08 -13.33
C LEU A 166 -6.90 -0.70 -13.64
N THR A 167 -6.22 -0.10 -12.67
CA THR A 167 -5.56 1.20 -12.84
C THR A 167 -4.06 1.04 -12.75
N PHE A 168 -3.37 1.45 -13.80
CA PHE A 168 -1.91 1.44 -13.88
C PHE A 168 -1.37 2.85 -14.06
N ALA A 169 -0.25 3.15 -13.42
CA ALA A 169 0.38 4.47 -13.45
C ALA A 169 1.83 4.37 -13.96
N PRO A 170 2.08 4.46 -15.26
CA PRO A 170 3.44 4.53 -15.81
C PRO A 170 4.16 5.85 -15.48
N GLU A 171 3.41 6.89 -15.07
CA GLU A 171 3.84 8.22 -14.64
C GLU A 171 4.44 9.10 -15.75
N ALA A 172 5.03 8.51 -16.78
CA ALA A 172 5.58 9.22 -17.92
C ALA A 172 5.45 8.42 -19.22
N GLY A 173 5.20 9.13 -20.34
CA GLY A 173 4.97 8.50 -21.64
C GLY A 173 6.25 7.95 -22.30
N THR A 174 7.43 8.52 -22.03
CA THR A 174 8.68 8.08 -22.63
C THR A 174 9.55 7.27 -21.66
N GLN A 175 10.29 6.27 -22.20
CA GLN A 175 11.24 5.49 -21.40
C GLN A 175 12.24 6.39 -20.68
N ARG A 176 12.83 7.35 -21.38
CA ARG A 176 13.78 8.31 -20.80
C ARG A 176 13.23 9.01 -19.54
N LEU A 177 11.99 9.46 -19.57
CA LEU A 177 11.39 10.13 -18.41
C LEU A 177 11.09 9.14 -17.28
N ARG A 178 10.64 7.92 -17.58
CA ARG A 178 10.47 6.89 -16.55
C ARG A 178 11.78 6.55 -15.86
N ASP A 179 12.89 6.49 -16.61
CA ASP A 179 14.22 6.26 -16.04
C ASP A 179 14.67 7.46 -15.18
N VAL A 180 14.45 8.70 -15.65
CA VAL A 180 14.75 9.91 -14.89
C VAL A 180 14.03 9.95 -13.55
N ILE A 181 12.77 9.57 -13.49
CA ILE A 181 11.98 9.53 -12.24
C ILE A 181 12.17 8.22 -11.45
N ASN A 182 12.99 7.31 -11.91
CA ASN A 182 13.24 6.00 -11.32
C ASN A 182 11.95 5.16 -11.13
N LYS A 183 11.09 5.15 -12.15
CA LYS A 183 9.85 4.38 -12.11
C LYS A 183 10.07 2.89 -12.38
N ASN A 184 11.16 2.53 -13.08
CA ASN A 184 11.55 1.14 -13.43
C ASN A 184 10.42 0.35 -14.13
N VAL A 185 9.78 0.96 -15.12
CA VAL A 185 8.76 0.35 -15.98
C VAL A 185 9.19 0.55 -17.42
N THR A 186 9.32 -0.54 -18.18
CA THR A 186 9.73 -0.50 -19.58
C THR A 186 8.57 -0.16 -20.51
N GLN A 187 8.90 0.24 -21.74
CA GLN A 187 7.88 0.50 -22.76
C GLN A 187 7.13 -0.77 -23.13
N GLU A 188 7.83 -1.89 -23.23
CA GLU A 188 7.27 -3.20 -23.56
C GLU A 188 6.27 -3.65 -22.50
N GLU A 189 6.59 -3.46 -21.22
CA GLU A 189 5.67 -3.77 -20.12
C GLU A 189 4.41 -2.93 -20.17
N VAL A 190 4.51 -1.62 -20.44
CA VAL A 190 3.34 -0.75 -20.60
C VAL A 190 2.47 -1.22 -21.75
N ILE A 191 3.06 -1.44 -22.93
CA ILE A 191 2.32 -1.89 -24.12
C ILE A 191 1.64 -3.23 -23.84
N ARG A 192 2.37 -4.22 -23.34
CA ARG A 192 1.85 -5.54 -23.01
C ARG A 192 0.65 -5.48 -22.07
N THR A 193 0.74 -4.66 -21.03
CA THR A 193 -0.32 -4.54 -20.00
C THR A 193 -1.54 -3.79 -20.50
N CYS A 194 -1.37 -2.79 -21.38
CA CYS A 194 -2.47 -1.98 -21.90
C CYS A 194 -3.16 -2.60 -23.13
N THR A 195 -2.58 -3.62 -23.77
CA THR A 195 -3.17 -4.29 -24.95
C THR A 195 -3.96 -5.56 -24.59
N LYS A 196 -3.99 -5.92 -23.33
CA LYS A 196 -4.77 -7.04 -22.76
C LYS A 196 -6.06 -6.55 -22.11
#